data_0bf94f592bf29cd96fa407ae77b1f621
#
_entry.id   0bf94f592bf29cd96fa407ae77b1f621
#
_cell.length_a   1.000
_cell.length_b   1.000
_cell.length_c   1.000
_cell.angle_alpha   90.00
_cell.angle_beta   90.00
_cell.angle_gamma   90.00
#
_symmetry.space_group_name_H-M   'P 1'
#
loop_
_entity.id
_entity.type
_entity.pdbx_description
1 polymer ?
#
loop_
_entity_poly.entity_id
_entity_poly.type
_entity_poly.pdbx_seq_one_letter_code
_entity_poly.pdbx_strand_id
1 'polypeptide(L)'
;MLHKRFLGILVGLTVVAAAFGQGAFSFKINEVVVTNTHGLIDEYGERSGWIEIANTSWGTNNIRSCYLTTNREALNKDLSVPERVKLMSLVPKGDERTNLTAQQRIVFFADGHTNLGTLHTNFTLKEGEENFIALFDGNGKTLLDSITVPPLAENQSYARVYDSDSEAYVWMVLDAEEVTPGAPNAGQGKVQDKVAEFKEKDPYGIAMSIMAMGVVFGCLLALYVFFRLFGYAVTLISKMARVRAIRAVRDQADKAAVMAKQGMETKGVDMKVYMAVIAMALRDYEEDVHDVESNVLTYHTEEHSEWNAKGYTMREWPE
;
A
#
# COMPACT_ATOMS: atom_id res chain seq x y z
N MET A 1 -8.70 12.85 -26.80
CA MET A 1 -9.05 11.49 -26.37
C MET A 1 -7.87 10.69 -25.80
N LEU A 2 -6.67 10.82 -26.32
CA LEU A 2 -5.47 10.07 -25.91
C LEU A 2 -5.08 10.35 -24.43
N HIS A 3 -5.16 11.61 -23.97
CA HIS A 3 -4.75 12.00 -22.61
C HIS A 3 -5.70 11.45 -21.52
N LYS A 4 -7.00 11.31 -21.80
CA LYS A 4 -7.97 10.69 -20.86
C LYS A 4 -7.70 9.19 -20.72
N ARG A 5 -7.24 8.53 -21.79
CA ARG A 5 -6.87 7.11 -21.78
C ARG A 5 -5.55 6.89 -21.02
N PHE A 6 -4.57 7.79 -21.19
CA PHE A 6 -3.28 7.71 -20.47
C PHE A 6 -3.45 7.95 -18.96
N LEU A 7 -4.28 8.93 -18.57
CA LEU A 7 -4.62 9.18 -17.18
C LEU A 7 -5.36 7.99 -16.55
N GLY A 8 -6.29 7.39 -17.29
CA GLY A 8 -6.99 6.18 -16.85
C GLY A 8 -6.09 4.97 -16.65
N ILE A 9 -5.09 4.78 -17.52
CA ILE A 9 -4.09 3.72 -17.40
C ILE A 9 -3.18 3.98 -16.20
N LEU A 10 -2.72 5.21 -15.98
CA LEU A 10 -1.87 5.57 -14.85
C LEU A 10 -2.59 5.38 -13.52
N VAL A 11 -3.84 5.82 -13.40
CA VAL A 11 -4.69 5.60 -12.22
C VAL A 11 -4.98 4.10 -12.03
N GLY A 12 -5.24 3.36 -13.11
CA GLY A 12 -5.43 1.91 -13.08
C GLY A 12 -4.18 1.17 -12.58
N LEU A 13 -2.99 1.59 -13.00
CA LEU A 13 -1.71 0.98 -12.55
C LEU A 13 -1.46 1.23 -11.07
N THR A 14 -1.78 2.43 -10.55
CA THR A 14 -1.60 2.75 -9.12
C THR A 14 -2.59 1.98 -8.24
N VAL A 15 -3.82 1.76 -8.69
CA VAL A 15 -4.83 0.97 -7.97
C VAL A 15 -4.44 -0.52 -7.93
N VAL A 16 -3.90 -1.06 -9.01
CA VAL A 16 -3.44 -2.47 -9.04
C VAL A 16 -2.23 -2.68 -8.12
N ALA A 17 -1.30 -1.73 -8.04
CA ALA A 17 -0.16 -1.81 -7.11
C ALA A 17 -0.59 -1.78 -5.63
N ALA A 18 -1.70 -1.10 -5.29
CA ALA A 18 -2.24 -1.07 -3.94
C ALA A 18 -2.98 -2.37 -3.52
N ALA A 19 -3.39 -3.21 -4.49
CA ALA A 19 -4.15 -4.42 -4.24
C ALA A 19 -3.30 -5.63 -3.81
N PHE A 20 -1.97 -5.57 -3.93
CA PHE A 20 -1.05 -6.64 -3.53
C PHE A 20 -0.55 -6.55 -2.08
N GLY A 21 -1.07 -5.63 -1.29
CA GLY A 21 -0.70 -5.47 0.11
C GLY A 21 -1.72 -6.13 1.05
N GLN A 22 -1.27 -7.10 1.84
CA GLN A 22 -1.91 -7.56 3.07
C GLN A 22 -3.02 -8.61 2.90
N GLY A 23 -2.59 -9.85 2.78
CA GLY A 23 -3.44 -11.03 2.85
C GLY A 23 -2.80 -12.10 3.73
N ALA A 24 -3.46 -13.24 3.84
CA ALA A 24 -3.00 -14.42 4.57
C ALA A 24 -1.59 -14.91 4.18
N PHE A 25 -1.07 -14.52 3.01
CA PHE A 25 0.29 -14.81 2.55
C PHE A 25 1.40 -14.21 3.42
N SER A 26 1.08 -13.25 4.30
CA SER A 26 2.04 -12.68 5.25
C SER A 26 2.29 -13.58 6.46
N PHE A 27 1.48 -14.61 6.69
CA PHE A 27 1.70 -15.55 7.76
C PHE A 27 2.76 -16.56 7.36
N LYS A 28 3.77 -16.70 8.23
CA LYS A 28 4.87 -17.65 8.05
C LYS A 28 5.11 -18.43 9.31
N ILE A 29 5.43 -19.72 9.17
CA ILE A 29 5.93 -20.52 10.27
C ILE A 29 7.28 -19.92 10.66
N ASN A 30 7.45 -19.61 11.95
CA ASN A 30 8.63 -18.89 12.44
C ASN A 30 9.54 -19.73 13.34
N GLU A 31 8.96 -20.51 14.24
CA GLU A 31 9.70 -21.36 15.16
C GLU A 31 8.87 -22.59 15.54
N VAL A 32 9.50 -23.71 15.75
CA VAL A 32 8.87 -24.96 16.14
C VAL A 32 9.68 -25.66 17.23
N VAL A 33 9.04 -26.02 18.32
CA VAL A 33 9.61 -26.89 19.36
C VAL A 33 8.80 -28.19 19.38
N VAL A 34 9.47 -29.31 19.24
CA VAL A 34 8.83 -30.63 19.19
C VAL A 34 8.59 -31.17 20.59
N THR A 35 9.65 -31.22 21.41
CA THR A 35 9.60 -31.72 22.80
C THR A 35 9.90 -30.57 23.75
N ASN A 36 8.89 -30.16 24.52
CA ASN A 36 8.95 -29.02 25.44
C ASN A 36 8.80 -29.52 26.88
N THR A 37 9.92 -29.65 27.59
CA THR A 37 9.93 -30.12 28.99
C THR A 37 10.16 -29.00 30.00
N HIS A 38 10.88 -27.92 29.63
CA HIS A 38 11.20 -26.81 30.52
C HIS A 38 10.85 -25.41 29.99
N GLY A 39 10.29 -25.34 28.76
CA GLY A 39 10.00 -24.07 28.09
C GLY A 39 8.61 -23.51 28.39
N LEU A 40 7.96 -23.04 27.34
CA LEU A 40 6.65 -22.40 27.39
C LEU A 40 5.59 -23.33 27.97
N ILE A 41 4.74 -22.78 28.82
CA ILE A 41 3.54 -23.44 29.36
C ILE A 41 2.30 -22.84 28.75
N ASP A 42 1.27 -23.64 28.59
CA ASP A 42 -0.05 -23.20 28.12
C ASP A 42 -0.88 -22.52 29.24
N GLU A 43 -2.10 -22.16 28.93
CA GLU A 43 -3.05 -21.52 29.86
C GLU A 43 -3.50 -22.46 31.01
N TYR A 44 -3.22 -23.76 30.90
CA TYR A 44 -3.58 -24.78 31.87
C TYR A 44 -2.39 -25.27 32.71
N GLY A 45 -1.19 -24.73 32.41
CA GLY A 45 0.05 -25.10 33.10
C GLY A 45 0.73 -26.34 32.52
N GLU A 46 0.28 -26.83 31.37
CA GLU A 46 0.82 -28.00 30.71
C GLU A 46 1.93 -27.59 29.70
N ARG A 47 2.80 -28.54 29.38
CA ARG A 47 3.88 -28.39 28.40
C ARG A 47 3.67 -29.34 27.24
N SER A 48 3.55 -28.79 26.06
CA SER A 48 3.43 -29.56 24.82
C SER A 48 4.35 -28.94 23.76
N GLY A 49 4.61 -29.71 22.70
CA GLY A 49 5.25 -29.13 21.52
C GLY A 49 4.42 -27.98 20.96
N TRP A 50 5.07 -27.02 20.31
CA TRP A 50 4.37 -25.84 19.82
C TRP A 50 4.93 -25.34 18.49
N ILE A 51 4.09 -24.57 17.79
CA ILE A 51 4.38 -23.98 16.49
C ILE A 51 4.10 -22.48 16.60
N GLU A 52 5.10 -21.66 16.30
CA GLU A 52 4.93 -20.22 16.22
C GLU A 52 4.69 -19.76 14.78
N ILE A 53 3.73 -18.89 14.60
CA ILE A 53 3.43 -18.24 13.33
C ILE A 53 3.64 -16.74 13.48
N ALA A 54 4.40 -16.15 12.55
CA ALA A 54 4.65 -14.71 12.50
C ALA A 54 3.82 -14.04 11.39
N ASN A 55 3.28 -12.87 11.70
CA ASN A 55 2.81 -11.94 10.71
C ASN A 55 4.00 -11.13 10.17
N THR A 56 4.48 -11.44 8.97
CA THR A 56 5.63 -10.76 8.36
C THR A 56 5.30 -9.44 7.68
N SER A 57 4.03 -9.03 7.69
CA SER A 57 3.59 -7.76 7.10
C SER A 57 3.75 -6.58 8.07
N TRP A 58 3.68 -5.37 7.52
CA TRP A 58 3.64 -4.12 8.28
C TRP A 58 2.22 -3.69 8.66
N GLY A 59 1.22 -4.54 8.42
CA GLY A 59 -0.18 -4.30 8.75
C GLY A 59 -0.73 -5.35 9.71
N THR A 60 -1.91 -5.08 10.26
CA THR A 60 -2.64 -6.03 11.09
C THR A 60 -3.35 -7.04 10.21
N ASN A 61 -3.11 -8.33 10.44
CA ASN A 61 -3.76 -9.45 9.74
C ASN A 61 -4.35 -10.43 10.74
N ASN A 62 -5.45 -11.07 10.37
CA ASN A 62 -6.11 -12.04 11.22
C ASN A 62 -5.91 -13.46 10.69
N ILE A 63 -5.34 -14.35 11.53
CA ILE A 63 -5.05 -15.75 11.20
C ILE A 63 -6.26 -16.67 11.38
N ARG A 64 -7.37 -16.14 11.88
CA ARG A 64 -8.62 -16.93 12.04
C ARG A 64 -9.01 -17.62 10.75
N SER A 65 -9.59 -18.77 10.87
CA SER A 65 -10.00 -19.65 9.76
C SER A 65 -8.86 -20.26 8.95
N CYS A 66 -7.59 -19.91 9.18
CA CYS A 66 -6.48 -20.65 8.63
C CYS A 66 -6.44 -22.07 9.20
N TYR A 67 -5.72 -22.94 8.52
CA TYR A 67 -5.59 -24.33 8.92
C TYR A 67 -4.14 -24.70 9.11
N LEU A 68 -3.85 -25.45 10.15
CA LEU A 68 -2.56 -26.07 10.44
C LEU A 68 -2.67 -27.59 10.26
N THR A 69 -1.61 -28.22 9.77
CA THR A 69 -1.58 -29.68 9.63
C THR A 69 -0.15 -30.23 9.68
N THR A 70 -0.03 -31.46 10.18
CA THR A 70 1.17 -32.27 10.08
C THR A 70 1.03 -33.39 9.01
N ASN A 71 -0.13 -33.50 8.39
CA ASN A 71 -0.39 -34.55 7.40
C ASN A 71 0.00 -34.07 5.99
N ARG A 72 1.00 -34.73 5.38
CA ARG A 72 1.47 -34.43 4.01
C ARG A 72 0.40 -34.70 2.94
N GLU A 73 -0.59 -35.55 3.20
CA GLU A 73 -1.70 -35.79 2.27
C GLU A 73 -2.52 -34.53 1.99
N ALA A 74 -2.53 -33.57 2.92
CA ALA A 74 -3.18 -32.30 2.70
C ALA A 74 -2.61 -31.48 1.53
N LEU A 75 -1.39 -31.79 1.08
CA LEU A 75 -0.77 -31.20 -0.12
C LEU A 75 -1.30 -31.79 -1.44
N ASN A 76 -1.99 -32.92 -1.39
CA ASN A 76 -2.51 -33.57 -2.59
C ASN A 76 -3.53 -32.67 -3.29
N LYS A 77 -3.25 -32.33 -4.55
CA LYS A 77 -4.10 -31.44 -5.35
C LYS A 77 -5.42 -32.11 -5.78
N ASP A 78 -5.47 -33.43 -5.78
CA ASP A 78 -6.64 -34.20 -6.21
C ASP A 78 -7.72 -34.29 -5.12
N LEU A 79 -7.37 -34.02 -3.86
CA LEU A 79 -8.33 -33.98 -2.77
C LEU A 79 -9.29 -32.80 -2.91
N SER A 80 -10.58 -33.08 -2.72
CA SER A 80 -11.57 -32.03 -2.59
C SER A 80 -11.33 -31.20 -1.30
N VAL A 81 -11.79 -29.95 -1.26
CA VAL A 81 -11.63 -29.09 -0.07
C VAL A 81 -12.22 -29.72 1.18
N PRO A 82 -13.45 -30.32 1.18
CA PRO A 82 -14.00 -30.98 2.34
C PRO A 82 -13.20 -32.17 2.88
N GLU A 83 -12.54 -32.91 1.99
CA GLU A 83 -11.67 -34.03 2.39
C GLU A 83 -10.36 -33.51 2.98
N ARG A 84 -9.77 -32.49 2.36
CA ARG A 84 -8.52 -31.90 2.81
C ARG A 84 -8.64 -31.26 4.20
N VAL A 85 -9.70 -30.48 4.47
CA VAL A 85 -9.87 -29.81 5.77
C VAL A 85 -10.08 -30.79 6.93
N LYS A 86 -10.50 -32.03 6.67
CA LYS A 86 -10.57 -33.07 7.70
C LYS A 86 -9.20 -33.52 8.20
N LEU A 87 -8.16 -33.30 7.40
CA LEU A 87 -6.75 -33.60 7.72
C LEU A 87 -6.04 -32.45 8.43
N MET A 88 -6.75 -31.36 8.74
CA MET A 88 -6.17 -30.14 9.24
C MET A 88 -6.83 -29.70 10.56
N SER A 89 -6.12 -28.89 11.34
CA SER A 89 -6.63 -28.18 12.51
C SER A 89 -7.04 -26.77 12.10
N LEU A 90 -8.31 -26.44 12.36
CA LEU A 90 -8.85 -25.10 12.09
C LEU A 90 -8.47 -24.14 13.21
N VAL A 91 -7.98 -22.95 12.88
CA VAL A 91 -7.88 -21.82 13.82
C VAL A 91 -9.29 -21.22 14.02
N PRO A 92 -9.90 -21.33 15.21
CA PRO A 92 -11.26 -20.86 15.46
C PRO A 92 -11.44 -19.34 15.24
N LYS A 93 -12.69 -18.94 15.05
CA LYS A 93 -13.10 -17.54 14.96
C LYS A 93 -13.51 -17.05 16.36
N GLY A 94 -13.33 -15.76 16.61
CA GLY A 94 -13.86 -15.11 17.80
C GLY A 94 -12.85 -14.87 18.92
N ASP A 95 -11.61 -15.31 18.76
CA ASP A 95 -10.53 -14.99 19.69
C ASP A 95 -9.73 -13.78 19.17
N GLU A 96 -9.61 -12.73 19.98
CA GLU A 96 -8.88 -11.51 19.61
C GLU A 96 -7.38 -11.74 19.43
N ARG A 97 -6.82 -12.76 20.09
CA ARG A 97 -5.41 -13.15 19.95
C ARG A 97 -5.04 -13.55 18.53
N THR A 98 -6.01 -13.97 17.72
CA THR A 98 -5.80 -14.28 16.29
C THR A 98 -5.61 -13.05 15.43
N ASN A 99 -5.80 -11.85 15.95
CA ASN A 99 -5.63 -10.59 15.26
C ASN A 99 -4.21 -10.05 15.48
N LEU A 100 -3.29 -10.45 14.62
CA LEU A 100 -1.86 -10.14 14.75
C LEU A 100 -1.54 -8.77 14.17
N THR A 101 -1.02 -7.88 15.00
CA THR A 101 -0.46 -6.60 14.54
C THR A 101 0.81 -6.82 13.69
N ALA A 102 1.38 -5.73 13.15
CA ALA A 102 2.60 -5.79 12.35
C ALA A 102 3.73 -6.52 13.11
N GLN A 103 4.35 -7.51 12.46
CA GLN A 103 5.48 -8.29 12.99
C GLN A 103 5.17 -9.08 14.27
N GLN A 104 3.91 -9.18 14.68
CA GLN A 104 3.50 -9.95 15.85
C GLN A 104 3.51 -11.46 15.56
N ARG A 105 3.67 -12.24 16.61
CA ARG A 105 3.72 -13.70 16.59
C ARG A 105 2.62 -14.30 17.46
N ILE A 106 2.23 -15.52 17.12
CA ILE A 106 1.26 -16.31 17.88
C ILE A 106 1.76 -17.75 17.96
N VAL A 107 1.61 -18.35 19.12
CA VAL A 107 2.00 -19.74 19.36
C VAL A 107 0.77 -20.64 19.41
N PHE A 108 0.85 -21.78 18.73
CA PHE A 108 -0.15 -22.84 18.76
C PHE A 108 0.48 -24.08 19.41
N PHE A 109 -0.20 -24.64 20.40
CA PHE A 109 0.19 -25.85 21.11
C PHE A 109 -0.24 -27.09 20.33
N ALA A 110 0.69 -27.99 20.07
CA ALA A 110 0.46 -29.22 19.36
C ALA A 110 0.23 -30.37 20.36
N ASP A 111 -0.90 -30.33 21.06
CA ASP A 111 -1.26 -31.23 22.14
C ASP A 111 -2.40 -32.21 21.79
N GLY A 112 -3.05 -32.04 20.64
CA GLY A 112 -4.16 -32.86 20.20
C GLY A 112 -5.50 -32.49 20.85
N HIS A 113 -5.59 -31.41 21.61
CA HIS A 113 -6.74 -31.08 22.46
C HIS A 113 -7.43 -29.76 22.07
N THR A 114 -8.09 -29.71 20.92
CA THR A 114 -8.80 -28.50 20.44
C THR A 114 -9.92 -28.00 21.38
N ASN A 115 -10.36 -28.82 22.32
CA ASN A 115 -11.35 -28.45 23.34
C ASN A 115 -10.78 -27.49 24.41
N LEU A 116 -9.46 -27.37 24.51
CA LEU A 116 -8.80 -26.46 25.46
C LEU A 116 -8.80 -25.01 24.97
N GLY A 117 -8.98 -24.75 23.69
CA GLY A 117 -9.11 -23.37 23.19
C GLY A 117 -8.54 -23.14 21.80
N THR A 118 -8.52 -21.87 21.41
CA THR A 118 -8.12 -21.44 20.06
C THR A 118 -6.69 -21.77 19.69
N LEU A 119 -5.79 -21.80 20.69
CA LEU A 119 -4.35 -22.02 20.47
C LEU A 119 -3.96 -23.49 20.50
N HIS A 120 -4.90 -24.43 20.67
CA HIS A 120 -4.65 -25.87 20.74
C HIS A 120 -5.03 -26.55 19.44
N THR A 121 -4.12 -27.39 18.90
CA THR A 121 -4.34 -28.07 17.64
C THR A 121 -4.90 -29.49 17.83
N ASN A 122 -5.43 -30.10 16.78
CA ASN A 122 -5.95 -31.47 16.80
C ASN A 122 -4.88 -32.55 16.57
N PHE A 123 -3.60 -32.17 16.57
CA PHE A 123 -2.48 -33.08 16.33
C PHE A 123 -1.35 -32.84 17.35
N THR A 124 -0.44 -33.79 17.47
CA THR A 124 0.79 -33.69 18.25
C THR A 124 2.00 -33.79 17.33
N LEU A 125 3.14 -33.25 17.78
CA LEU A 125 4.43 -33.41 17.11
C LEU A 125 5.10 -34.70 17.64
N LYS A 126 5.81 -35.38 16.77
CA LYS A 126 6.46 -36.65 17.08
C LYS A 126 7.89 -36.44 17.48
N GLU A 127 8.21 -36.82 18.70
CA GLU A 127 9.55 -36.73 19.27
C GLU A 127 10.54 -37.65 18.52
N GLY A 128 11.75 -37.14 18.28
CA GLY A 128 12.81 -37.91 17.62
C GLY A 128 12.56 -38.26 16.16
N GLU A 129 11.45 -37.86 15.59
CA GLU A 129 11.14 -38.03 14.17
C GLU A 129 11.11 -36.71 13.40
N GLU A 130 11.13 -36.83 12.06
CA GLU A 130 10.88 -35.70 11.17
C GLU A 130 9.40 -35.31 11.24
N ASN A 131 9.14 -34.01 11.47
CA ASN A 131 7.79 -33.50 11.51
C ASN A 131 7.54 -32.56 10.31
N PHE A 132 6.52 -32.87 9.53
CA PHE A 132 6.02 -31.97 8.50
C PHE A 132 4.97 -31.04 9.11
N ILE A 133 5.05 -29.75 8.81
CA ILE A 133 4.07 -28.76 9.24
C ILE A 133 3.71 -27.88 8.06
N ALA A 134 2.42 -27.65 7.84
CA ALA A 134 1.93 -26.76 6.80
C ALA A 134 0.81 -25.85 7.32
N LEU A 135 0.83 -24.63 6.84
CA LEU A 135 -0.16 -23.59 7.10
C LEU A 135 -0.95 -23.33 5.81
N PHE A 136 -2.26 -23.45 5.88
CA PHE A 136 -3.17 -23.19 4.76
C PHE A 136 -4.06 -21.98 5.05
N ASP A 137 -4.44 -21.27 3.99
CA ASP A 137 -5.42 -20.20 4.05
C ASP A 137 -6.82 -20.74 4.39
N GLY A 138 -7.69 -19.84 4.86
CA GLY A 138 -9.08 -20.13 5.23
C GLY A 138 -9.96 -20.75 4.13
N ASN A 139 -9.49 -20.71 2.89
CA ASN A 139 -10.13 -21.42 1.77
C ASN A 139 -9.86 -22.94 1.75
N GLY A 140 -9.01 -23.47 2.66
CA GLY A 140 -8.62 -24.87 2.76
C GLY A 140 -7.88 -25.45 1.53
N LYS A 141 -7.41 -24.57 0.62
CA LYS A 141 -6.76 -24.97 -0.62
C LYS A 141 -5.38 -24.34 -0.82
N THR A 142 -5.24 -23.07 -0.47
CA THR A 142 -4.02 -22.30 -0.71
C THR A 142 -3.02 -22.55 0.39
N LEU A 143 -1.87 -23.11 0.05
CA LEU A 143 -0.74 -23.25 0.96
C LEU A 143 -0.09 -21.87 1.17
N LEU A 144 0.03 -21.43 2.43
CA LEU A 144 0.69 -20.20 2.81
C LEU A 144 2.16 -20.39 3.13
N ASP A 145 2.47 -21.46 3.89
CA ASP A 145 3.82 -21.84 4.23
C ASP A 145 3.89 -23.31 4.62
N SER A 146 5.07 -23.91 4.50
CA SER A 146 5.31 -25.29 4.97
C SER A 146 6.77 -25.51 5.31
N ILE A 147 7.03 -26.37 6.29
CA ILE A 147 8.35 -26.72 6.72
C ILE A 147 8.41 -28.20 7.08
N THR A 148 9.57 -28.79 6.91
CA THR A 148 9.91 -30.08 7.45
C THR A 148 10.94 -29.87 8.56
N VAL A 149 10.54 -30.16 9.78
CA VAL A 149 11.37 -30.04 10.98
C VAL A 149 12.18 -31.32 11.13
N PRO A 150 13.51 -31.24 11.23
CA PRO A 150 14.34 -32.42 11.47
C PRO A 150 14.10 -32.97 12.89
N PRO A 151 14.56 -34.18 13.22
CA PRO A 151 14.58 -34.66 14.59
C PRO A 151 15.33 -33.68 15.51
N LEU A 152 14.66 -33.23 16.57
CA LEU A 152 15.20 -32.28 17.55
C LEU A 152 15.39 -32.98 18.90
N ALA A 153 16.38 -32.52 19.67
CA ALA A 153 16.50 -32.88 21.07
C ALA A 153 15.46 -32.13 21.93
N GLU A 154 15.33 -32.53 23.18
CA GLU A 154 14.43 -31.87 24.13
C GLU A 154 14.72 -30.37 24.25
N ASN A 155 13.68 -29.56 24.19
CA ASN A 155 13.70 -28.10 24.31
C ASN A 155 14.51 -27.36 23.21
N GLN A 156 14.99 -28.06 22.19
CA GLN A 156 15.51 -27.40 20.99
C GLN A 156 14.39 -26.92 20.10
N SER A 157 14.63 -25.82 19.40
CA SER A 157 13.71 -25.31 18.37
C SER A 157 14.34 -25.38 16.97
N TYR A 158 13.47 -25.45 15.97
CA TYR A 158 13.81 -25.21 14.59
C TYR A 158 13.20 -23.87 14.19
N ALA A 159 14.04 -22.88 13.98
CA ALA A 159 13.65 -21.49 13.88
C ALA A 159 14.13 -20.83 12.59
N ARG A 160 13.34 -19.89 12.12
CA ARG A 160 13.63 -19.05 10.97
C ARG A 160 14.46 -17.85 11.41
N VAL A 161 15.75 -17.86 11.12
CA VAL A 161 16.72 -16.83 11.53
C VAL A 161 17.16 -16.02 10.32
N TYR A 162 17.26 -14.71 10.47
CA TYR A 162 17.83 -13.86 9.43
C TYR A 162 19.35 -13.97 9.43
N ASP A 163 19.91 -14.47 8.35
CA ASP A 163 21.34 -14.53 8.14
C ASP A 163 21.83 -13.28 7.41
N SER A 164 22.73 -12.53 8.07
CA SER A 164 23.26 -11.28 7.51
C SER A 164 24.20 -11.49 6.33
N ASP A 165 24.83 -12.66 6.25
CA ASP A 165 25.83 -12.94 5.23
C ASP A 165 25.17 -13.29 3.89
N SER A 166 24.07 -14.03 3.96
CA SER A 166 23.24 -14.37 2.79
C SER A 166 22.11 -13.37 2.51
N GLU A 167 21.90 -12.39 3.38
CA GLU A 167 20.77 -11.45 3.36
C GLU A 167 19.39 -12.15 3.24
N ALA A 168 19.27 -13.34 3.78
CA ALA A 168 18.09 -14.20 3.66
C ALA A 168 17.70 -14.83 5.00
N TYR A 169 16.45 -15.28 5.08
CA TYR A 169 16.01 -16.10 6.19
C TYR A 169 16.41 -17.56 5.94
N VAL A 170 17.13 -18.13 6.89
CA VAL A 170 17.54 -19.53 6.92
C VAL A 170 16.90 -20.24 8.10
N TRP A 171 16.74 -21.55 7.98
CA TRP A 171 16.26 -22.38 9.07
C TRP A 171 17.44 -22.97 9.83
N MET A 172 17.42 -22.81 11.17
CA MET A 172 18.48 -23.28 12.04
C MET A 172 17.89 -24.01 13.25
N VAL A 173 18.64 -24.97 13.77
CA VAL A 173 18.37 -25.55 15.09
C VAL A 173 18.94 -24.62 16.14
N LEU A 174 18.12 -24.20 17.10
CA LEU A 174 18.49 -23.38 18.23
C LEU A 174 18.45 -24.22 19.51
N ASP A 175 19.42 -23.98 20.40
CA ASP A 175 19.46 -24.63 21.69
C ASP A 175 18.41 -24.05 22.65
N ALA A 176 18.11 -24.77 23.73
CA ALA A 176 17.04 -24.44 24.66
C ALA A 176 17.12 -22.99 25.24
N GLU A 177 18.34 -22.45 25.36
CA GLU A 177 18.56 -21.09 25.87
C GLU A 177 18.25 -19.99 24.82
N GLU A 178 18.20 -20.37 23.55
CA GLU A 178 17.97 -19.47 22.42
C GLU A 178 16.52 -19.48 21.91
N VAL A 179 15.68 -20.35 22.47
CA VAL A 179 14.25 -20.45 22.13
C VAL A 179 13.50 -19.22 22.63
N THR A 180 12.80 -18.53 21.75
CA THR A 180 12.20 -17.21 22.05
C THR A 180 10.73 -17.13 21.67
N PRO A 181 9.82 -17.86 22.35
CA PRO A 181 8.40 -17.87 22.01
C PRO A 181 7.78 -16.47 22.13
N GLY A 182 7.12 -16.02 21.08
CA GLY A 182 6.46 -14.69 21.00
C GLY A 182 7.42 -13.53 20.75
N ALA A 183 8.72 -13.78 20.64
CA ALA A 183 9.77 -12.78 20.42
C ALA A 183 10.54 -13.04 19.11
N PRO A 184 11.34 -12.10 18.62
CA PRO A 184 12.25 -12.35 17.50
C PRO A 184 13.24 -13.47 17.81
N ASN A 185 13.41 -14.41 16.88
CA ASN A 185 14.31 -15.55 17.06
C ASN A 185 15.75 -15.08 17.31
N ALA A 186 16.50 -15.84 18.10
CA ALA A 186 17.92 -15.62 18.33
C ALA A 186 18.66 -15.51 16.98
N GLY A 187 19.60 -14.59 16.87
CA GLY A 187 20.24 -14.26 15.59
C GLY A 187 19.54 -13.11 14.81
N GLN A 188 18.27 -12.84 15.03
CA GLN A 188 17.67 -11.57 14.59
C GLN A 188 18.16 -10.38 15.43
N GLY A 189 18.80 -10.63 16.55
CA GLY A 189 19.45 -9.63 17.41
C GLY A 189 20.64 -8.90 16.77
N LYS A 190 21.14 -9.36 15.62
CA LYS A 190 22.11 -8.59 14.81
C LYS A 190 21.51 -7.31 14.18
N VAL A 191 20.19 -7.08 14.26
CA VAL A 191 19.62 -5.75 14.02
C VAL A 191 20.07 -4.77 15.12
N GLN A 192 20.27 -5.24 16.35
CA GLN A 192 20.86 -4.41 17.42
C GLN A 192 22.35 -4.15 17.15
N ASP A 193 23.08 -5.11 16.57
CA ASP A 193 24.47 -4.89 16.15
C ASP A 193 24.56 -3.84 15.04
N LYS A 194 23.64 -3.83 14.08
CA LYS A 194 23.56 -2.74 13.09
C LYS A 194 23.29 -1.38 13.73
N VAL A 195 22.48 -1.31 14.77
CA VAL A 195 22.26 -0.07 15.52
C VAL A 195 23.54 0.34 16.27
N ALA A 196 24.26 -0.61 16.85
CA ALA A 196 25.56 -0.36 17.49
C ALA A 196 26.62 0.08 16.46
N GLU A 197 26.67 -0.57 15.30
CA GLU A 197 27.54 -0.21 14.18
C GLU A 197 27.22 1.19 13.62
N PHE A 198 25.94 1.53 13.48
CA PHE A 198 25.51 2.89 13.11
C PHE A 198 25.92 3.90 14.17
N LYS A 199 25.76 3.59 15.44
CA LYS A 199 26.15 4.47 16.56
C LYS A 199 27.67 4.68 16.62
N GLU A 200 28.45 3.68 16.23
CA GLU A 200 29.92 3.78 16.12
C GLU A 200 30.33 4.64 14.91
N LYS A 201 29.68 4.46 13.76
CA LYS A 201 29.97 5.21 12.52
C LYS A 201 29.43 6.64 12.51
N ASP A 202 28.31 6.89 13.17
CA ASP A 202 27.67 8.22 13.25
C ASP A 202 27.21 8.52 14.69
N PRO A 203 28.13 8.72 15.65
CA PRO A 203 27.82 8.90 17.06
C PRO A 203 26.96 10.15 17.34
N TYR A 204 26.95 11.11 16.45
CA TYR A 204 26.20 12.37 16.58
C TYR A 204 24.94 12.43 15.67
N GLY A 205 24.69 11.42 14.86
CA GLY A 205 23.56 11.40 13.93
C GLY A 205 23.63 12.41 12.78
N ILE A 206 24.84 12.96 12.49
CA ILE A 206 25.04 13.98 11.47
C ILE A 206 24.80 13.44 10.08
N ALA A 207 25.33 12.25 9.77
CA ALA A 207 25.12 11.61 8.47
C ALA A 207 23.64 11.28 8.23
N MET A 208 22.95 10.81 9.26
CA MET A 208 21.52 10.52 9.23
C MET A 208 20.68 11.80 9.00
N SER A 209 21.07 12.90 9.67
CA SER A 209 20.41 14.20 9.51
C SER A 209 20.60 14.78 8.10
N ILE A 210 21.82 14.70 7.56
CA ILE A 210 22.13 15.16 6.20
C ILE A 210 21.36 14.32 5.15
N MET A 211 21.30 13.00 5.35
CA MET A 211 20.57 12.11 4.45
C MET A 211 19.07 12.40 4.48
N ALA A 212 18.46 12.56 5.67
CA ALA A 212 17.06 12.89 5.82
C ALA A 212 16.71 14.25 5.16
N MET A 213 17.55 15.27 5.40
CA MET A 213 17.38 16.59 4.80
C MET A 213 17.58 16.52 3.28
N GLY A 214 18.55 15.75 2.80
CA GLY A 214 18.80 15.51 1.37
C GLY A 214 17.63 14.87 0.64
N VAL A 215 16.96 13.90 1.26
CA VAL A 215 15.74 13.28 0.71
C VAL A 215 14.62 14.31 0.59
N VAL A 216 14.38 15.14 1.62
CA VAL A 216 13.34 16.17 1.59
C VAL A 216 13.62 17.21 0.50
N PHE A 217 14.84 17.73 0.42
CA PHE A 217 15.22 18.66 -0.65
C PHE A 217 15.17 18.03 -2.03
N GLY A 218 15.56 16.76 -2.14
CA GLY A 218 15.44 16.00 -3.39
C GLY A 218 14.00 15.87 -3.87
N CYS A 219 13.08 15.57 -2.97
CA CYS A 219 11.65 15.51 -3.27
C CYS A 219 11.09 16.87 -3.68
N LEU A 220 11.48 17.95 -2.99
CA LEU A 220 11.04 19.30 -3.34
C LEU A 220 11.59 19.73 -4.71
N LEU A 221 12.84 19.41 -5.02
CA LEU A 221 13.44 19.68 -6.31
C LEU A 221 12.75 18.89 -7.42
N ALA A 222 12.46 17.62 -7.19
CA ALA A 222 11.72 16.78 -8.13
C ALA A 222 10.31 17.35 -8.41
N LEU A 223 9.59 17.79 -7.37
CA LEU A 223 8.31 18.47 -7.50
C LEU A 223 8.43 19.78 -8.30
N TYR A 224 9.43 20.60 -8.00
CA TYR A 224 9.69 21.83 -8.76
C TYR A 224 9.90 21.57 -10.25
N VAL A 225 10.77 20.60 -10.59
CA VAL A 225 11.02 20.20 -11.98
C VAL A 225 9.74 19.68 -12.62
N PHE A 226 8.98 18.85 -11.92
CA PHE A 226 7.70 18.33 -12.40
C PHE A 226 6.71 19.45 -12.75
N PHE A 227 6.49 20.41 -11.84
CA PHE A 227 5.57 21.51 -12.11
C PHE A 227 6.06 22.44 -13.22
N ARG A 228 7.36 22.63 -13.34
CA ARG A 228 7.94 23.43 -14.42
C ARG A 228 7.73 22.75 -15.79
N LEU A 229 7.94 21.44 -15.87
CA LEU A 229 7.68 20.66 -17.09
C LEU A 229 6.18 20.63 -17.41
N PHE A 230 5.34 20.47 -16.39
CA PHE A 230 3.89 20.49 -16.55
C PHE A 230 3.41 21.86 -17.07
N GLY A 231 3.89 22.96 -16.49
CA GLY A 231 3.57 24.31 -16.96
C GLY A 231 4.02 24.52 -18.42
N TYR A 232 5.20 24.04 -18.79
CA TYR A 232 5.65 24.08 -20.20
C TYR A 232 4.74 23.26 -21.12
N ALA A 233 4.34 22.07 -20.70
CA ALA A 233 3.42 21.22 -21.47
C ALA A 233 2.05 21.89 -21.66
N VAL A 234 1.51 22.49 -20.62
CA VAL A 234 0.22 23.23 -20.69
C VAL A 234 0.32 24.42 -21.64
N THR A 235 1.41 25.20 -21.59
CA THR A 235 1.60 26.31 -22.51
C THR A 235 1.75 25.87 -23.98
N LEU A 236 2.39 24.73 -24.23
CA LEU A 236 2.47 24.15 -25.58
C LEU A 236 1.08 23.71 -26.07
N ILE A 237 0.29 23.04 -25.22
CA ILE A 237 -1.04 22.58 -25.57
C ILE A 237 -1.96 23.78 -25.85
N SER A 238 -1.91 24.82 -25.03
CA SER A 238 -2.71 26.04 -25.22
C SER A 238 -2.34 26.79 -26.50
N LYS A 239 -1.05 26.88 -26.83
CA LYS A 239 -0.61 27.45 -28.12
C LYS A 239 -1.14 26.65 -29.31
N MET A 240 -1.07 25.32 -29.26
CA MET A 240 -1.62 24.46 -30.32
C MET A 240 -3.14 24.59 -30.43
N ALA A 241 -3.85 24.70 -29.30
CA ALA A 241 -5.29 24.90 -29.28
C ALA A 241 -5.69 26.24 -29.93
N ARG A 242 -4.97 27.34 -29.61
CA ARG A 242 -5.19 28.66 -30.22
C ARG A 242 -4.97 28.62 -31.74
N VAL A 243 -3.87 28.00 -32.20
CA VAL A 243 -3.61 27.87 -33.65
C VAL A 243 -4.72 27.09 -34.36
N ARG A 244 -5.24 26.03 -33.74
CA ARG A 244 -6.39 25.26 -34.30
C ARG A 244 -7.67 26.08 -34.35
N ALA A 245 -7.96 26.83 -33.27
CA ALA A 245 -9.13 27.71 -33.22
C ALA A 245 -9.05 28.81 -34.29
N ILE A 246 -7.90 29.47 -34.45
CA ILE A 246 -7.69 30.49 -35.48
C ILE A 246 -7.87 29.89 -36.89
N ARG A 247 -7.36 28.69 -37.16
CA ARG A 247 -7.57 28.00 -38.44
C ARG A 247 -9.03 27.71 -38.70
N ALA A 248 -9.76 27.19 -37.67
CA ALA A 248 -11.18 26.88 -37.81
C ALA A 248 -12.02 28.12 -38.10
N VAL A 249 -11.73 29.25 -37.45
CA VAL A 249 -12.40 30.54 -37.71
C VAL A 249 -12.07 31.04 -39.11
N ARG A 250 -10.84 30.93 -39.55
CA ARG A 250 -10.45 31.32 -40.92
C ARG A 250 -11.15 30.47 -41.97
N ASP A 251 -11.21 29.15 -41.78
CA ASP A 251 -11.90 28.25 -42.71
C ASP A 251 -13.43 28.56 -42.79
N GLN A 252 -14.04 28.96 -41.67
CA GLN A 252 -15.44 29.40 -41.65
C GLN A 252 -15.63 30.75 -42.35
N ALA A 253 -14.72 31.70 -42.13
CA ALA A 253 -14.78 32.99 -42.80
C ALA A 253 -14.58 32.86 -44.32
N ASP A 254 -13.66 32.01 -44.78
CA ASP A 254 -13.43 31.72 -46.20
C ASP A 254 -14.69 31.07 -46.83
N LYS A 255 -15.34 30.12 -46.13
CA LYS A 255 -16.62 29.53 -46.61
C LYS A 255 -17.75 30.54 -46.66
N ALA A 256 -17.86 31.40 -45.63
CA ALA A 256 -18.88 32.47 -45.64
C ALA A 256 -18.66 33.49 -46.76
N ALA A 257 -17.41 33.84 -47.05
CA ALA A 257 -17.06 34.73 -48.17
C ALA A 257 -17.40 34.14 -49.53
N VAL A 258 -17.18 32.82 -49.73
CA VAL A 258 -17.57 32.11 -50.96
C VAL A 258 -19.08 32.05 -51.09
N MET A 259 -19.83 31.76 -50.02
CA MET A 259 -21.30 31.75 -50.03
C MET A 259 -21.89 33.15 -50.31
N ALA A 260 -21.32 34.19 -49.69
CA ALA A 260 -21.71 35.58 -49.96
C ALA A 260 -21.51 35.96 -51.39
N LYS A 261 -20.39 35.57 -52.01
CA LYS A 261 -20.09 35.83 -53.42
C LYS A 261 -21.09 35.12 -54.34
N GLN A 262 -21.40 33.84 -54.09
CA GLN A 262 -22.43 33.10 -54.84
C GLN A 262 -23.83 33.71 -54.66
N GLY A 263 -24.17 34.15 -53.45
CA GLY A 263 -25.45 34.82 -53.20
C GLY A 263 -25.60 36.16 -53.93
N MET A 264 -24.51 36.90 -54.09
CA MET A 264 -24.49 38.15 -54.85
C MET A 264 -24.70 37.95 -56.36
N GLU A 265 -24.13 36.88 -56.92
CA GLU A 265 -24.31 36.56 -58.35
C GLU A 265 -25.72 36.13 -58.71
N THR A 266 -26.45 35.54 -57.72
CA THR A 266 -27.82 34.98 -57.97
C THR A 266 -28.96 35.92 -57.64
N LYS A 267 -28.80 36.97 -56.80
CA LYS A 267 -29.90 37.77 -56.26
C LYS A 267 -29.82 39.30 -56.50
N GLY A 268 -28.79 39.83 -57.17
CA GLY A 268 -28.69 41.26 -57.47
C GLY A 268 -28.71 42.19 -56.25
N VAL A 269 -28.33 41.72 -55.06
CA VAL A 269 -28.32 42.52 -53.84
C VAL A 269 -27.05 43.39 -53.80
N ASP A 270 -27.22 44.68 -53.46
CA ASP A 270 -26.09 45.63 -53.42
C ASP A 270 -25.02 45.21 -52.45
N MET A 271 -23.78 45.19 -52.93
CA MET A 271 -22.57 44.86 -52.16
C MET A 271 -22.44 45.64 -50.84
N LYS A 272 -22.95 46.88 -50.79
CA LYS A 272 -22.94 47.75 -49.60
C LYS A 272 -23.77 47.18 -48.46
N VAL A 273 -24.86 46.49 -48.77
CA VAL A 273 -25.73 45.84 -47.72
C VAL A 273 -25.00 44.66 -47.08
N TYR A 274 -24.29 43.85 -47.88
CA TYR A 274 -23.50 42.74 -47.34
C TYR A 274 -22.35 43.21 -46.49
N MET A 275 -21.64 44.27 -46.92
CA MET A 275 -20.57 44.89 -46.16
C MET A 275 -21.06 45.46 -44.82
N ALA A 276 -22.26 46.05 -44.79
CA ALA A 276 -22.87 46.55 -43.57
C ALA A 276 -23.26 45.44 -42.60
N VAL A 277 -23.80 44.30 -43.08
CA VAL A 277 -24.13 43.14 -42.24
C VAL A 277 -22.89 42.47 -41.68
N ILE A 278 -21.82 42.31 -42.45
CA ILE A 278 -20.55 41.76 -41.99
C ILE A 278 -19.90 42.69 -40.96
N ALA A 279 -19.95 44.02 -41.20
CA ALA A 279 -19.41 45.00 -40.26
C ALA A 279 -20.21 45.01 -38.90
N MET A 280 -21.56 44.88 -38.96
CA MET A 280 -22.39 44.72 -37.75
C MET A 280 -22.06 43.42 -37.01
N ALA A 281 -21.92 42.29 -37.67
CA ALA A 281 -21.60 41.02 -37.07
C ALA A 281 -20.17 40.99 -36.44
N LEU A 282 -19.21 41.68 -37.07
CA LEU A 282 -17.85 41.84 -36.48
C LEU A 282 -17.88 42.75 -35.27
N ARG A 283 -18.69 43.82 -35.31
CA ARG A 283 -18.82 44.73 -34.17
C ARG A 283 -19.52 44.06 -33.00
N ASP A 284 -20.57 43.29 -33.21
CA ASP A 284 -21.26 42.49 -32.20
C ASP A 284 -20.26 41.46 -31.57
N TYR A 285 -19.43 40.83 -32.39
CA TYR A 285 -18.42 39.90 -31.95
C TYR A 285 -17.29 40.60 -31.14
N GLU A 286 -16.91 41.81 -31.51
CA GLU A 286 -15.92 42.61 -30.74
C GLU A 286 -16.53 43.13 -29.42
N GLU A 287 -17.79 43.45 -29.37
CA GLU A 287 -18.50 43.87 -28.13
C GLU A 287 -18.68 42.71 -27.16
N ASP A 288 -18.96 41.47 -27.65
CA ASP A 288 -19.06 40.25 -26.82
C ASP A 288 -17.66 39.75 -26.29
N VAL A 289 -16.57 40.19 -26.91
CA VAL A 289 -15.19 39.83 -26.46
C VAL A 289 -14.64 40.81 -25.44
N HIS A 290 -15.38 41.83 -25.04
CA HIS A 290 -14.98 42.84 -24.07
C HIS A 290 -15.27 42.51 -22.61
N ASP A 291 -15.18 41.24 -22.18
CA ASP A 291 -14.75 40.94 -20.84
C ASP A 291 -13.21 40.87 -20.82
N VAL A 292 -12.58 42.00 -21.07
CA VAL A 292 -11.23 42.24 -20.61
C VAL A 292 -11.35 42.46 -19.10
N GLU A 293 -11.22 41.37 -18.36
CA GLU A 293 -10.97 41.45 -16.92
C GLU A 293 -9.81 42.44 -16.74
N SER A 294 -10.12 43.62 -16.22
CA SER A 294 -9.08 44.55 -15.85
C SER A 294 -8.20 43.84 -14.82
N ASN A 295 -6.89 43.75 -15.03
CA ASN A 295 -5.92 43.25 -14.06
C ASN A 295 -5.86 44.08 -12.78
N VAL A 296 -6.86 44.90 -12.51
CA VAL A 296 -7.04 45.68 -11.30
C VAL A 296 -7.98 44.92 -10.40
N LEU A 297 -7.42 44.18 -9.46
CA LEU A 297 -8.14 43.64 -8.31
C LEU A 297 -8.63 44.82 -7.47
N THR A 298 -9.91 45.19 -7.60
CA THR A 298 -10.55 46.15 -6.71
C THR A 298 -10.80 45.42 -5.39
N TYR A 299 -9.83 45.54 -4.47
CA TYR A 299 -10.01 45.08 -3.09
C TYR A 299 -10.85 46.09 -2.34
N HIS A 300 -12.14 45.81 -2.16
CA HIS A 300 -12.97 46.55 -1.22
C HIS A 300 -12.65 46.01 0.18
N THR A 301 -11.93 46.78 0.96
CA THR A 301 -11.85 46.61 2.42
C THR A 301 -13.21 46.99 2.99
N GLU A 302 -14.09 46.03 3.21
CA GLU A 302 -15.24 46.25 4.08
C GLU A 302 -14.70 46.43 5.51
N GLU A 303 -14.89 47.64 6.07
CA GLU A 303 -14.44 47.98 7.42
C GLU A 303 -15.13 47.15 8.52
N HIS A 304 -16.14 46.34 8.18
CA HIS A 304 -16.89 45.48 9.10
C HIS A 304 -17.03 44.02 8.58
N SER A 305 -15.92 43.37 8.26
CA SER A 305 -16.01 41.91 8.07
C SER A 305 -16.02 41.22 9.43
N GLU A 306 -16.87 40.21 9.62
CA GLU A 306 -16.91 39.38 10.84
C GLU A 306 -15.55 38.74 11.19
N TRP A 307 -14.63 38.64 10.22
CA TRP A 307 -13.26 38.19 10.40
C TRP A 307 -12.39 39.24 11.13
N ASN A 308 -12.61 40.53 10.91
CA ASN A 308 -11.90 41.58 11.61
C ASN A 308 -12.39 41.74 13.07
N ALA A 309 -13.67 41.42 13.32
CA ALA A 309 -14.23 41.45 14.69
C ALA A 309 -13.60 40.36 15.57
N LYS A 310 -13.28 39.16 15.02
CA LYS A 310 -12.62 38.08 15.76
C LYS A 310 -11.20 38.41 16.21
N GLY A 311 -10.48 39.28 15.53
CA GLY A 311 -9.14 39.76 15.95
C GLY A 311 -9.16 40.60 17.21
N TYR A 312 -10.28 41.27 17.52
CA TYR A 312 -10.43 42.09 18.74
C TYR A 312 -10.91 41.26 19.94
N THR A 313 -11.70 40.20 19.73
CA THR A 313 -12.21 39.33 20.81
C THR A 313 -11.18 38.32 21.32
N MET A 314 -10.08 38.08 20.60
CA MET A 314 -9.00 37.22 21.07
C MET A 314 -7.94 37.93 21.94
N ARG A 315 -8.08 39.23 22.22
CA ARG A 315 -7.13 40.00 23.03
C ARG A 315 -7.47 40.13 24.51
N GLU A 316 -8.63 39.69 24.93
CA GLU A 316 -9.01 39.69 26.34
C GLU A 316 -8.93 38.25 26.90
N TRP A 317 -7.82 37.92 27.56
CA TRP A 317 -7.74 36.80 28.47
C TRP A 317 -8.37 37.26 29.80
N PRO A 318 -9.30 36.50 30.37
CA PRO A 318 -9.75 36.78 31.76
C PRO A 318 -8.58 36.45 32.69
N GLU A 319 -8.32 37.41 33.64
CA GLU A 319 -7.40 37.21 34.75
C GLU A 319 -7.85 36.09 35.70
#